data_ddf7b7878ea4847d277d488fac43dc19
#
_entry.id   ddf7b7878ea4847d277d488fac43dc19
#
_cell.length_a   1.000
_cell.length_b   1.000
_cell.length_c   1.000
_cell.angle_alpha   90.00
_cell.angle_beta   90.00
_cell.angle_gamma   90.00
#
_symmetry.space_group_name_H-M   'P 1'
#
loop_
_entity.id
_entity.type
_entity.pdbx_description
1 polymer ?
#
loop_
_entity_poly.entity_id
_entity_poly.type
_entity_poly.pdbx_seq_one_letter_code
_entity_poly.pdbx_strand_id
1 'polypeptide(L)'
;MKNIIPLILLISFLFTSNFTNATSMNKDKELIEGMRLERKLSTSEKHIYTVNLENGMAILAEVAQNGIDLVIEIYSPSGKLIKQIDSPNGTNGLEPIDFIANKFGAYQFVIRTLDENAKKGKYVITVNKILSLENNAKRIAKKELPTQTLYDLWETSLNDKNAIDTFINKQIEKHIIEPIKENNSDMLITYFCVPDENTEYVMQSGGRDFLGLRFRRLGKTKLFFVTQVAANDARFNYGFNFFKLYKAGPNGEIETRNVVNSYNGLVVMPNAPKQPYIIEKESVPKGKLSEISINSSFLNEERKITIYTPANYNEKSPYNLLIIFDGESYGGRIGRRARIPAPTILDNLTAENKITPTIAILVWNMGKRGTDLISESFSDFIAKELIPWTRSNYNIYSKPENIVVAGSSRGGFSASYIALNNSDIIGNVLSQSGSYWIKGTEDENHWIYPKDDGKLINAFKNSEKLPINFYMDIGLYDAGASMLGMNRQFESKRI
;
A
#
# COMPACT_ATOMS: atom_id res chain seq x y z
N MET A 1 -0.97 40.24 -66.30
CA MET A 1 -1.98 39.86 -67.27
C MET A 1 -2.95 38.90 -66.62
N LYS A 2 -4.19 39.32 -66.61
CA LYS A 2 -5.46 38.58 -66.44
C LYS A 2 -5.72 37.78 -65.14
N ASN A 3 -6.54 38.41 -64.30
CA ASN A 3 -7.46 37.86 -63.27
C ASN A 3 -8.39 36.81 -63.92
N ILE A 4 -8.64 35.70 -63.17
CA ILE A 4 -9.86 34.92 -63.32
C ILE A 4 -10.34 34.56 -61.92
N ILE A 5 -11.44 35.16 -61.50
CA ILE A 5 -12.28 34.83 -60.35
C ILE A 5 -13.29 33.77 -60.83
N PRO A 6 -13.48 32.64 -60.17
CA PRO A 6 -14.64 31.80 -60.39
C PRO A 6 -15.78 32.22 -59.43
N LEU A 7 -16.84 32.59 -60.04
CA LEU A 7 -18.20 32.82 -59.57
C LEU A 7 -18.75 31.54 -58.88
N ILE A 8 -19.01 31.57 -57.58
CA ILE A 8 -19.75 30.52 -56.88
C ILE A 8 -21.24 30.82 -57.03
N LEU A 9 -21.90 29.96 -57.78
CA LEU A 9 -23.34 29.93 -57.96
C LEU A 9 -24.01 29.47 -56.68
N LEU A 10 -24.80 30.31 -56.05
CA LEU A 10 -25.69 29.99 -54.93
C LEU A 10 -26.92 29.27 -55.51
N ILE A 11 -27.01 27.96 -55.39
CA ILE A 11 -28.23 27.19 -55.65
C ILE A 11 -28.98 27.07 -54.33
N SER A 12 -29.99 27.93 -54.17
CA SER A 12 -31.01 27.81 -53.15
C SER A 12 -31.96 26.67 -53.48
N PHE A 13 -31.76 25.49 -52.87
CA PHE A 13 -32.79 24.44 -52.84
C PHE A 13 -33.80 24.78 -51.75
N LEU A 14 -34.95 25.25 -52.15
CA LEU A 14 -36.17 25.31 -51.35
C LEU A 14 -36.67 23.87 -51.12
N PHE A 15 -36.28 23.26 -50.00
CA PHE A 15 -36.99 22.11 -49.47
C PHE A 15 -38.14 22.64 -48.63
N THR A 16 -39.33 22.72 -49.21
CA THR A 16 -40.59 22.75 -48.47
C THR A 16 -40.84 21.36 -47.90
N SER A 17 -40.29 21.06 -46.75
CA SER A 17 -40.73 19.95 -45.93
C SER A 17 -41.80 20.45 -44.96
N ASN A 18 -43.01 19.96 -45.13
CA ASN A 18 -44.09 20.09 -44.17
C ASN A 18 -43.65 19.63 -42.77
N PHE A 19 -43.21 20.56 -41.96
CA PHE A 19 -43.16 20.37 -40.50
C PHE A 19 -44.54 20.70 -39.96
N THR A 20 -45.45 19.70 -40.04
CA THR A 20 -46.65 19.71 -39.24
C THR A 20 -46.26 19.33 -37.81
N ASN A 21 -46.63 20.20 -36.90
CA ASN A 21 -46.58 20.05 -35.44
C ASN A 21 -45.21 20.12 -34.76
N ALA A 22 -44.56 21.26 -34.80
CA ALA A 22 -43.81 21.73 -33.63
C ALA A 22 -44.86 22.05 -32.53
N THR A 23 -45.20 21.04 -31.72
CA THR A 23 -45.87 21.26 -30.44
C THR A 23 -44.99 22.26 -29.70
N SER A 24 -45.50 23.42 -29.37
CA SER A 24 -44.87 24.42 -28.52
C SER A 24 -44.40 23.70 -27.24
N MET A 25 -43.08 23.50 -27.11
CA MET A 25 -42.51 23.01 -25.87
C MET A 25 -42.86 24.04 -24.80
N ASN A 26 -43.79 23.68 -23.93
CA ASN A 26 -44.26 24.51 -22.85
C ASN A 26 -43.06 24.83 -21.98
N LYS A 27 -42.63 26.08 -21.85
CA LYS A 27 -41.50 26.55 -21.02
C LYS A 27 -41.56 25.99 -19.60
N ASP A 28 -42.74 25.64 -19.12
CA ASP A 28 -43.00 25.04 -17.81
C ASP A 28 -42.54 23.58 -17.67
N LYS A 29 -42.02 22.94 -18.71
CA LYS A 29 -41.55 21.55 -18.71
C LYS A 29 -40.04 21.42 -18.85
N GLU A 30 -39.30 22.51 -19.02
CA GLU A 30 -37.84 22.47 -19.02
C GLU A 30 -37.32 22.58 -17.60
N LEU A 31 -36.41 21.65 -17.23
CA LEU A 31 -35.73 21.68 -15.93
C LEU A 31 -34.58 22.67 -16.00
N ILE A 32 -34.64 23.70 -15.16
CA ILE A 32 -33.59 24.70 -15.01
C ILE A 32 -33.09 24.76 -13.57
N GLU A 33 -31.87 25.16 -13.40
CA GLU A 33 -31.27 25.29 -12.06
C GLU A 33 -32.08 26.24 -11.17
N GLY A 34 -32.30 25.85 -9.91
CA GLY A 34 -33.12 26.61 -8.96
C GLY A 34 -34.62 26.44 -9.11
N MET A 35 -35.09 25.68 -10.10
CA MET A 35 -36.53 25.43 -10.31
C MET A 35 -37.10 24.68 -9.09
N ARG A 36 -38.29 25.17 -8.63
CA ARG A 36 -39.13 24.43 -7.66
C ARG A 36 -40.57 24.48 -8.13
N LEU A 37 -41.17 23.32 -8.39
CA LEU A 37 -42.48 23.22 -8.99
C LEU A 37 -43.36 22.18 -8.29
N GLU A 38 -44.51 22.62 -7.75
CA GLU A 38 -45.51 21.69 -7.20
C GLU A 38 -46.49 21.25 -8.29
N ARG A 39 -46.85 19.98 -8.33
CA ARG A 39 -47.83 19.38 -9.24
C ARG A 39 -48.70 18.36 -8.50
N LYS A 40 -49.90 18.18 -9.06
CA LYS A 40 -50.78 17.04 -8.71
C LYS A 40 -50.66 16.01 -9.79
N LEU A 41 -50.65 14.73 -9.43
CA LEU A 41 -50.61 13.63 -10.38
C LEU A 41 -51.69 12.59 -10.00
N SER A 42 -52.34 12.06 -11.04
CA SER A 42 -53.27 10.93 -10.92
C SER A 42 -52.77 9.72 -11.71
N THR A 43 -53.36 8.55 -11.47
CA THR A 43 -52.88 7.26 -11.95
C THR A 43 -52.62 7.16 -13.46
N SER A 44 -53.41 7.78 -14.29
CA SER A 44 -53.25 7.73 -15.77
C SER A 44 -52.34 8.81 -16.34
N GLU A 45 -51.82 9.72 -15.51
CA GLU A 45 -51.05 10.86 -15.93
C GLU A 45 -49.56 10.59 -15.87
N LYS A 46 -48.87 11.16 -16.85
CA LYS A 46 -47.39 11.26 -16.87
C LYS A 46 -46.99 12.70 -17.05
N HIS A 47 -46.06 13.16 -16.21
CA HIS A 47 -45.48 14.48 -16.41
C HIS A 47 -44.09 14.31 -17.01
N ILE A 48 -43.81 14.98 -18.12
CA ILE A 48 -42.57 14.90 -18.86
C ILE A 48 -41.84 16.23 -18.72
N TYR A 49 -40.64 16.18 -18.22
CA TYR A 49 -39.72 17.30 -18.13
C TYR A 49 -38.53 17.05 -19.03
N THR A 50 -37.92 18.10 -19.55
CA THR A 50 -36.75 18.01 -20.40
C THR A 50 -35.60 18.83 -19.84
N VAL A 51 -34.37 18.38 -20.07
CA VAL A 51 -33.14 19.15 -19.80
C VAL A 51 -32.15 18.89 -20.91
N ASN A 52 -31.51 19.93 -21.40
CA ASN A 52 -30.43 19.83 -22.37
C ASN A 52 -29.10 19.69 -21.64
N LEU A 53 -28.41 18.56 -21.85
CA LEU A 53 -27.14 18.28 -21.24
C LEU A 53 -26.10 17.87 -22.28
N GLU A 54 -24.85 18.25 -22.05
CA GLU A 54 -23.70 17.75 -22.79
C GLU A 54 -23.11 16.48 -22.08
N ASN A 55 -22.30 15.75 -22.82
CA ASN A 55 -21.61 14.60 -22.25
C ASN A 55 -20.77 15.00 -21.03
N GLY A 56 -21.01 14.34 -19.88
CA GLY A 56 -20.34 14.61 -18.62
C GLY A 56 -20.97 15.70 -17.75
N MET A 57 -21.93 16.48 -18.26
CA MET A 57 -22.75 17.37 -17.43
C MET A 57 -23.66 16.56 -16.51
N ALA A 58 -24.05 17.13 -15.37
CA ALA A 58 -24.96 16.48 -14.43
C ALA A 58 -26.11 17.36 -14.00
N ILE A 59 -27.24 16.73 -13.69
CA ILE A 59 -28.36 17.36 -12.99
C ILE A 59 -28.50 16.73 -11.60
N LEU A 60 -28.57 17.59 -10.59
CA LEU A 60 -28.86 17.25 -9.21
C LEU A 60 -30.23 17.83 -8.86
N ALA A 61 -31.19 16.94 -8.64
CA ALA A 61 -32.57 17.33 -8.37
C ALA A 61 -33.19 16.35 -7.36
N GLU A 62 -34.39 16.68 -6.90
CA GLU A 62 -35.18 15.82 -6.04
C GLU A 62 -36.66 15.96 -6.34
N VAL A 63 -37.41 14.89 -6.12
CA VAL A 63 -38.87 14.89 -6.18
C VAL A 63 -39.40 14.51 -4.81
N ALA A 64 -40.00 15.48 -4.11
CA ALA A 64 -40.69 15.23 -2.85
C ALA A 64 -42.12 14.76 -3.11
N GLN A 65 -42.44 13.56 -2.76
CA GLN A 65 -43.77 12.96 -2.95
C GLN A 65 -44.62 13.09 -1.66
N ASN A 66 -45.92 13.32 -1.86
CA ASN A 66 -46.88 13.51 -0.77
C ASN A 66 -48.22 12.85 -1.12
N GLY A 67 -48.50 11.75 -0.43
CA GLY A 67 -49.73 10.95 -0.62
C GLY A 67 -49.79 10.18 -1.94
N ILE A 68 -48.64 10.00 -2.62
CA ILE A 68 -48.54 9.28 -3.89
C ILE A 68 -47.15 8.68 -4.05
N ASP A 69 -47.09 7.43 -4.45
CA ASP A 69 -45.82 6.74 -4.73
C ASP A 69 -45.44 6.92 -6.20
N LEU A 70 -44.23 7.44 -6.44
CA LEU A 70 -43.77 7.88 -7.76
C LEU A 70 -42.55 7.11 -8.22
N VAL A 71 -42.48 6.88 -9.51
CA VAL A 71 -41.26 6.47 -10.19
C VAL A 71 -40.82 7.52 -11.19
N ILE A 72 -39.51 7.79 -11.25
CA ILE A 72 -38.92 8.73 -12.19
C ILE A 72 -38.14 7.92 -13.22
N GLU A 73 -38.55 8.02 -14.48
CA GLU A 73 -37.88 7.38 -15.60
C GLU A 73 -37.07 8.40 -16.39
N ILE A 74 -35.80 8.11 -16.62
CA ILE A 74 -34.90 8.99 -17.38
C ILE A 74 -34.64 8.35 -18.74
N TYR A 75 -34.99 9.10 -19.79
CA TYR A 75 -34.79 8.69 -21.18
C TYR A 75 -33.67 9.50 -21.84
N SER A 76 -32.89 8.82 -22.69
CA SER A 76 -31.86 9.44 -23.52
C SER A 76 -32.45 10.36 -24.59
N PRO A 77 -31.64 11.21 -25.25
CA PRO A 77 -32.08 11.98 -26.41
C PRO A 77 -32.60 11.14 -27.58
N SER A 78 -32.27 9.83 -27.63
CA SER A 78 -32.79 8.89 -28.62
C SER A 78 -34.07 8.15 -28.15
N GLY A 79 -34.65 8.54 -27.03
CA GLY A 79 -35.88 7.93 -26.48
C GLY A 79 -35.67 6.57 -25.76
N LYS A 80 -34.43 6.15 -25.50
CA LYS A 80 -34.14 4.92 -24.77
C LYS A 80 -34.19 5.17 -23.26
N LEU A 81 -34.92 4.33 -22.51
CA LEU A 81 -34.88 4.34 -21.04
C LEU A 81 -33.46 4.02 -20.55
N ILE A 82 -32.92 4.88 -19.69
CA ILE A 82 -31.56 4.77 -19.15
C ILE A 82 -31.58 4.40 -17.67
N LYS A 83 -32.50 5.01 -16.91
CA LYS A 83 -32.54 4.87 -15.45
C LYS A 83 -33.97 4.98 -14.94
N GLN A 84 -34.28 4.21 -13.92
CA GLN A 84 -35.46 4.39 -13.07
C GLN A 84 -35.01 4.74 -11.67
N ILE A 85 -35.74 5.60 -10.99
CA ILE A 85 -35.50 6.03 -9.62
C ILE A 85 -36.81 5.81 -8.87
N ASP A 86 -36.72 5.04 -7.81
CA ASP A 86 -37.80 4.71 -6.90
C ASP A 86 -37.14 4.29 -5.58
N SER A 87 -37.28 5.10 -4.56
CA SER A 87 -36.71 4.86 -3.24
C SER A 87 -37.72 4.12 -2.36
N PRO A 88 -37.31 3.25 -1.45
CA PRO A 88 -38.23 2.47 -0.61
C PRO A 88 -38.86 3.33 0.51
N ASN A 89 -39.52 4.41 0.15
CA ASN A 89 -40.12 5.43 1.02
C ASN A 89 -41.65 5.51 0.92
N GLY A 90 -42.27 4.69 0.06
CA GLY A 90 -43.70 4.62 -0.16
C GLY A 90 -44.30 5.92 -0.68
N THR A 91 -45.46 6.33 -0.15
CA THR A 91 -46.20 7.49 -0.68
C THR A 91 -45.69 8.86 -0.19
N ASN A 92 -44.67 8.90 0.68
CA ASN A 92 -44.13 10.13 1.25
C ASN A 92 -42.61 10.01 1.39
N GLY A 93 -41.88 10.97 0.86
CA GLY A 93 -40.42 11.01 0.93
C GLY A 93 -39.78 11.71 -0.25
N LEU A 94 -38.49 11.49 -0.43
CA LEU A 94 -37.70 12.12 -1.47
C LEU A 94 -37.20 11.07 -2.46
N GLU A 95 -37.36 11.35 -3.75
CA GLU A 95 -36.69 10.66 -4.86
C GLU A 95 -35.50 11.49 -5.31
N PRO A 96 -34.27 11.14 -4.90
CA PRO A 96 -33.09 11.92 -5.27
C PRO A 96 -32.66 11.61 -6.71
N ILE A 97 -32.40 12.65 -7.46
CA ILE A 97 -31.89 12.59 -8.83
C ILE A 97 -30.44 13.04 -8.83
N ASP A 98 -29.52 12.10 -9.05
CA ASP A 98 -28.11 12.36 -9.43
C ASP A 98 -27.88 11.64 -10.76
N PHE A 99 -27.94 12.44 -11.85
CA PHE A 99 -27.84 11.92 -13.19
C PHE A 99 -26.74 12.62 -13.97
N ILE A 100 -25.87 11.84 -14.61
CA ILE A 100 -24.76 12.31 -15.45
C ILE A 100 -25.09 11.93 -16.90
N ALA A 101 -25.10 12.92 -17.77
CA ALA A 101 -25.32 12.72 -19.19
C ALA A 101 -24.13 12.02 -19.85
N ASN A 102 -24.40 11.03 -20.70
CA ASN A 102 -23.38 10.29 -21.46
C ASN A 102 -23.31 10.65 -22.94
N LYS A 103 -24.20 11.58 -23.40
CA LYS A 103 -24.25 12.12 -24.75
C LYS A 103 -24.81 13.53 -24.69
N PHE A 104 -24.59 14.28 -25.77
CA PHE A 104 -25.27 15.58 -25.99
C PHE A 104 -26.73 15.37 -26.37
N GLY A 105 -27.63 16.20 -25.82
CA GLY A 105 -29.01 16.33 -26.24
C GLY A 105 -30.02 16.51 -25.11
N ALA A 106 -31.31 16.51 -25.50
CA ALA A 106 -32.43 16.66 -24.58
C ALA A 106 -32.80 15.32 -23.91
N TYR A 107 -32.55 15.24 -22.60
CA TYR A 107 -32.97 14.12 -21.76
C TYR A 107 -34.38 14.35 -21.24
N GLN A 108 -35.19 13.32 -21.18
CA GLN A 108 -36.55 13.38 -20.64
C GLN A 108 -36.60 12.71 -19.27
N PHE A 109 -37.22 13.41 -18.33
CA PHE A 109 -37.52 12.93 -16.99
C PHE A 109 -39.04 12.73 -16.90
N VAL A 110 -39.50 11.51 -16.91
CA VAL A 110 -40.91 11.15 -16.87
C VAL A 110 -41.27 10.76 -15.44
N ILE A 111 -42.14 11.52 -14.83
CA ILE A 111 -42.69 11.28 -13.51
C ILE A 111 -44.08 10.65 -13.68
N ARG A 112 -44.26 9.45 -13.15
CA ARG A 112 -45.53 8.73 -13.13
C ARG A 112 -45.74 8.05 -11.79
N THR A 113 -46.93 7.55 -11.54
CA THR A 113 -47.21 6.70 -10.38
C THR A 113 -46.54 5.33 -10.52
N LEU A 114 -46.04 4.79 -9.40
CA LEU A 114 -45.54 3.43 -9.35
C LEU A 114 -46.70 2.43 -9.49
N ASP A 115 -47.78 2.62 -8.74
CA ASP A 115 -48.99 1.79 -8.79
C ASP A 115 -50.02 2.36 -9.78
N GLU A 116 -50.56 1.49 -10.65
CA GLU A 116 -51.61 1.83 -11.61
C GLU A 116 -52.96 2.18 -10.96
N ASN A 117 -53.15 1.85 -9.69
CA ASN A 117 -54.34 2.15 -8.90
C ASN A 117 -54.12 3.24 -7.84
N ALA A 118 -53.02 3.95 -7.91
CA ALA A 118 -52.67 4.98 -6.94
C ALA A 118 -53.74 6.10 -6.87
N LYS A 119 -54.04 6.57 -5.65
CA LYS A 119 -54.88 7.75 -5.47
C LYS A 119 -54.13 8.99 -5.92
N LYS A 120 -54.90 10.03 -6.34
CA LYS A 120 -54.32 11.33 -6.68
C LYS A 120 -53.54 11.91 -5.51
N GLY A 121 -52.28 12.31 -5.76
CA GLY A 121 -51.39 12.95 -4.79
C GLY A 121 -50.70 14.17 -5.36
N LYS A 122 -49.76 14.69 -4.59
CA LYS A 122 -48.95 15.84 -4.96
C LYS A 122 -47.46 15.46 -4.97
N TYR A 123 -46.67 16.17 -5.74
CA TYR A 123 -45.23 16.17 -5.62
C TYR A 123 -44.65 17.55 -5.88
N VAL A 124 -43.42 17.74 -5.38
CA VAL A 124 -42.61 18.92 -5.66
C VAL A 124 -41.33 18.49 -6.32
N ILE A 125 -41.04 18.92 -7.52
CA ILE A 125 -39.73 18.75 -8.14
C ILE A 125 -38.88 19.98 -7.84
N THR A 126 -37.66 19.76 -7.35
CA THR A 126 -36.68 20.81 -7.08
C THR A 126 -35.40 20.46 -7.84
N VAL A 127 -34.94 21.38 -8.70
CA VAL A 127 -33.66 21.27 -9.40
C VAL A 127 -32.61 22.06 -8.61
N ASN A 128 -31.77 21.34 -7.89
CA ASN A 128 -30.77 21.95 -7.01
C ASN A 128 -29.59 22.54 -7.82
N LYS A 129 -29.07 21.77 -8.80
CA LYS A 129 -27.96 22.22 -9.67
C LYS A 129 -27.98 21.52 -11.02
N ILE A 130 -27.54 22.25 -12.04
CA ILE A 130 -27.12 21.72 -13.34
C ILE A 130 -25.64 22.03 -13.48
N LEU A 131 -24.81 21.00 -13.36
CA LEU A 131 -23.35 21.12 -13.32
C LEU A 131 -22.78 21.01 -14.74
N SER A 132 -21.91 21.94 -15.10
CA SER A 132 -21.05 21.81 -16.28
C SER A 132 -20.17 20.55 -16.18
N LEU A 133 -19.61 20.11 -17.31
CA LEU A 133 -18.65 19.02 -17.36
C LEU A 133 -17.53 19.20 -16.31
N GLU A 134 -16.94 20.38 -16.24
CA GLU A 134 -15.86 20.71 -15.32
C GLU A 134 -16.31 20.62 -13.86
N ASN A 135 -17.44 21.29 -13.52
CA ASN A 135 -17.94 21.31 -12.14
C ASN A 135 -18.38 19.92 -11.67
N ASN A 136 -18.96 19.10 -12.55
CA ASN A 136 -19.30 17.74 -12.23
C ASN A 136 -18.03 16.86 -12.03
N ALA A 137 -17.02 17.04 -12.88
CA ALA A 137 -15.73 16.35 -12.71
C ALA A 137 -15.08 16.71 -11.36
N LYS A 138 -15.10 17.99 -10.96
CA LYS A 138 -14.62 18.44 -9.64
C LYS A 138 -15.41 17.82 -8.49
N ARG A 139 -16.73 17.76 -8.61
CA ARG A 139 -17.61 17.12 -7.62
C ARG A 139 -17.28 15.63 -7.44
N ILE A 140 -17.11 14.91 -8.55
CA ILE A 140 -16.75 13.49 -8.52
C ILE A 140 -15.37 13.31 -7.91
N ALA A 141 -14.39 14.06 -8.37
CA ALA A 141 -13.02 14.00 -7.87
C ALA A 141 -12.95 14.26 -6.35
N LYS A 142 -13.69 15.26 -5.86
CA LYS A 142 -13.77 15.58 -4.43
C LYS A 142 -14.36 14.44 -3.58
N LYS A 143 -15.26 13.66 -4.15
CA LYS A 143 -15.86 12.48 -3.49
C LYS A 143 -14.96 11.25 -3.56
N GLU A 144 -14.23 11.06 -4.66
CA GLU A 144 -13.46 9.85 -4.93
C GLU A 144 -12.01 9.93 -4.48
N LEU A 145 -11.43 11.14 -4.45
CA LEU A 145 -10.06 11.31 -4.00
C LEU A 145 -9.99 11.35 -2.46
N PRO A 146 -9.13 10.52 -1.87
CA PRO A 146 -9.16 10.28 -0.43
C PRO A 146 -8.57 11.43 0.40
N THR A 147 -7.81 12.35 -0.22
CA THR A 147 -7.17 13.47 0.46
C THR A 147 -7.36 14.79 -0.27
N GLN A 148 -7.30 15.89 0.47
CA GLN A 148 -7.32 17.23 -0.12
C GLN A 148 -6.11 17.47 -1.02
N THR A 149 -4.94 16.99 -0.60
CA THR A 149 -3.69 17.10 -1.38
C THR A 149 -3.82 16.46 -2.77
N LEU A 150 -4.42 15.27 -2.85
CA LEU A 150 -4.67 14.60 -4.14
C LEU A 150 -5.69 15.35 -4.98
N TYR A 151 -6.72 15.91 -4.34
CA TYR A 151 -7.71 16.72 -5.06
C TYR A 151 -7.08 17.99 -5.64
N ASP A 152 -6.32 18.74 -4.83
CA ASP A 152 -5.67 19.98 -5.26
C ASP A 152 -4.65 19.72 -6.38
N LEU A 153 -3.90 18.64 -6.28
CA LEU A 153 -2.96 18.21 -7.31
C LEU A 153 -3.66 17.84 -8.62
N TRP A 154 -4.75 17.08 -8.52
CA TRP A 154 -5.57 16.73 -9.68
C TRP A 154 -6.17 18.00 -10.32
N GLU A 155 -6.76 18.90 -9.54
CA GLU A 155 -7.36 20.15 -10.04
C GLU A 155 -6.31 21.04 -10.69
N THR A 156 -5.14 21.21 -10.07
CA THR A 156 -4.02 21.98 -10.64
C THR A 156 -3.56 21.38 -11.97
N SER A 157 -3.52 20.05 -12.08
CA SER A 157 -3.08 19.35 -13.28
C SER A 157 -4.02 19.54 -14.51
N LEU A 158 -5.23 20.02 -14.30
CA LEU A 158 -6.15 20.32 -15.40
C LEU A 158 -5.67 21.52 -16.23
N ASN A 159 -4.95 22.46 -15.60
CA ASN A 159 -4.50 23.71 -16.23
C ASN A 159 -2.97 23.86 -16.30
N ASP A 160 -2.22 23.09 -15.49
CA ASP A 160 -0.76 23.10 -15.46
C ASP A 160 -0.20 21.72 -15.80
N LYS A 161 0.41 21.58 -16.98
CA LYS A 161 1.04 20.34 -17.44
C LYS A 161 2.23 19.91 -16.57
N ASN A 162 2.85 20.84 -15.86
CA ASN A 162 4.02 20.59 -15.01
C ASN A 162 3.65 20.32 -13.54
N ALA A 163 2.37 20.39 -13.17
CA ALA A 163 1.91 20.22 -11.79
C ALA A 163 2.45 18.94 -11.14
N ILE A 164 2.41 17.82 -11.88
CA ILE A 164 2.89 16.52 -11.37
C ILE A 164 4.40 16.53 -11.15
N ASP A 165 5.18 17.08 -12.10
CA ASP A 165 6.65 17.12 -11.97
C ASP A 165 7.05 18.06 -10.83
N THR A 166 6.38 19.21 -10.73
CA THR A 166 6.59 20.16 -9.63
C THR A 166 6.29 19.51 -8.28
N PHE A 167 5.21 18.75 -8.18
CA PHE A 167 4.85 18.02 -6.97
C PHE A 167 5.91 16.98 -6.63
N ILE A 168 6.26 16.08 -7.57
CA ILE A 168 7.23 15.00 -7.36
C ILE A 168 8.60 15.52 -6.94
N ASN A 169 9.06 16.61 -7.58
CA ASN A 169 10.39 17.19 -7.30
C ASN A 169 10.50 17.87 -5.93
N LYS A 170 9.37 18.24 -5.33
CA LYS A 170 9.31 18.76 -3.96
C LYS A 170 9.34 17.68 -2.88
N GLN A 171 9.04 16.43 -3.25
CA GLN A 171 8.94 15.34 -2.29
C GLN A 171 10.29 14.64 -2.10
N ILE A 172 10.74 14.52 -0.86
CA ILE A 172 11.95 13.75 -0.49
C ILE A 172 11.59 12.26 -0.49
N GLU A 173 10.45 11.91 0.11
CA GLU A 173 9.93 10.54 0.18
C GLU A 173 8.83 10.32 -0.86
N LYS A 174 8.52 9.08 -1.16
CA LYS A 174 7.43 8.71 -2.09
C LYS A 174 6.10 8.47 -1.37
N HIS A 175 5.89 9.17 -0.27
CA HIS A 175 4.64 9.17 0.48
C HIS A 175 4.38 10.52 1.15
N ILE A 176 3.12 10.75 1.48
CA ILE A 176 2.64 11.87 2.29
C ILE A 176 1.82 11.29 3.43
N ILE A 177 1.88 11.91 4.59
CA ILE A 177 1.12 11.53 5.78
C ILE A 177 0.17 12.67 6.11
N GLU A 178 -1.12 12.39 6.16
CA GLU A 178 -2.18 13.37 6.44
C GLU A 178 -3.08 12.90 7.58
N PRO A 179 -3.60 13.80 8.42
CA PRO A 179 -4.54 13.45 9.47
C PRO A 179 -5.87 12.97 8.88
N ILE A 180 -6.51 12.03 9.55
CA ILE A 180 -7.88 11.62 9.26
C ILE A 180 -8.81 12.51 10.07
N LYS A 181 -9.79 13.14 9.42
CA LYS A 181 -10.81 13.92 10.14
C LYS A 181 -11.52 13.00 11.13
N GLU A 182 -11.69 13.49 12.36
CA GLU A 182 -12.40 12.80 13.45
C GLU A 182 -11.70 11.56 14.04
N ASN A 183 -10.44 11.26 13.62
CA ASN A 183 -9.65 10.18 14.20
C ASN A 183 -8.22 10.64 14.46
N ASN A 184 -7.86 10.86 15.71
CA ASN A 184 -6.53 11.30 16.11
C ASN A 184 -5.54 10.14 16.36
N SER A 185 -6.00 8.90 16.39
CA SER A 185 -5.16 7.72 16.61
C SER A 185 -4.50 7.20 15.33
N ASP A 186 -5.11 7.49 14.18
CA ASP A 186 -4.67 7.00 12.90
C ASP A 186 -4.36 8.15 11.93
N MET A 187 -3.49 7.86 10.96
CA MET A 187 -3.11 8.77 9.88
C MET A 187 -3.33 8.08 8.52
N LEU A 188 -3.61 8.88 7.52
CA LEU A 188 -3.70 8.42 6.14
C LEU A 188 -2.36 8.63 5.45
N ILE A 189 -1.82 7.56 4.89
CA ILE A 189 -0.61 7.58 4.09
C ILE A 189 -1.01 7.51 2.62
N THR A 190 -0.54 8.45 1.82
CA THR A 190 -0.65 8.41 0.38
C THR A 190 0.71 8.06 -0.22
N TYR A 191 0.85 6.88 -0.78
CA TYR A 191 2.01 6.49 -1.58
C TYR A 191 1.80 6.93 -3.03
N PHE A 192 2.87 7.37 -3.70
CA PHE A 192 2.79 7.83 -5.08
C PHE A 192 4.04 7.50 -5.89
N CYS A 193 3.85 7.29 -7.19
CA CYS A 193 4.92 7.08 -8.16
C CYS A 193 4.51 7.56 -9.56
N VAL A 194 5.52 7.69 -10.41
CA VAL A 194 5.33 7.86 -11.86
C VAL A 194 5.99 6.65 -12.53
N PRO A 195 5.21 5.64 -12.92
CA PRO A 195 5.74 4.47 -13.62
C PRO A 195 6.18 4.83 -15.05
N ASP A 196 7.05 3.99 -15.64
CA ASP A 196 7.38 4.11 -17.05
C ASP A 196 6.24 3.61 -17.96
N GLU A 197 6.35 3.89 -19.25
CA GLU A 197 5.32 3.60 -20.27
C GLU A 197 5.00 2.10 -20.41
N ASN A 198 5.95 1.22 -20.09
CA ASN A 198 5.78 -0.22 -20.21
C ASN A 198 5.20 -0.86 -18.93
N THR A 199 4.89 -0.06 -17.92
CA THR A 199 4.33 -0.55 -16.67
C THR A 199 2.82 -0.74 -16.79
N GLU A 200 2.37 -1.97 -16.64
CA GLU A 200 0.95 -2.34 -16.67
C GLU A 200 0.24 -1.93 -15.37
N TYR A 201 0.85 -2.25 -14.24
CA TYR A 201 0.35 -1.84 -12.92
C TYR A 201 1.48 -1.80 -11.88
N VAL A 202 1.20 -1.13 -10.79
CA VAL A 202 2.10 -1.00 -9.64
C VAL A 202 1.41 -1.53 -8.39
N MET A 203 2.16 -2.27 -7.56
CA MET A 203 1.73 -2.73 -6.25
C MET A 203 2.67 -2.19 -5.18
N GLN A 204 2.11 -1.78 -4.05
CA GLN A 204 2.91 -1.52 -2.85
C GLN A 204 3.43 -2.86 -2.31
N SER A 205 4.67 -2.91 -1.85
CA SER A 205 5.28 -4.05 -1.17
C SER A 205 5.71 -3.67 0.24
N GLY A 206 5.71 -4.62 1.16
CA GLY A 206 5.91 -4.31 2.58
C GLY A 206 4.74 -3.50 3.14
N GLY A 207 5.05 -2.58 4.06
CA GLY A 207 4.04 -1.74 4.70
C GLY A 207 3.18 -2.50 5.71
N ARG A 208 2.06 -1.90 6.09
CA ARG A 208 1.14 -2.51 7.03
C ARG A 208 0.58 -3.83 6.49
N ASP A 209 0.72 -4.89 7.26
CA ASP A 209 0.14 -6.22 7.02
C ASP A 209 0.57 -6.88 5.69
N PHE A 210 1.56 -6.33 4.97
CA PHE A 210 2.03 -6.81 3.66
C PHE A 210 0.91 -7.00 2.62
N LEU A 211 -0.13 -6.14 2.67
CA LEU A 211 -1.37 -6.32 1.88
C LEU A 211 -1.19 -6.24 0.37
N GLY A 212 -0.08 -5.67 -0.12
CA GLY A 212 0.16 -5.57 -1.56
C GLY A 212 -0.89 -4.70 -2.26
N LEU A 213 -1.04 -3.45 -1.85
CA LEU A 213 -2.06 -2.55 -2.36
C LEU A 213 -1.76 -2.11 -3.80
N ARG A 214 -2.75 -2.21 -4.67
CA ARG A 214 -2.63 -1.80 -6.07
C ARG A 214 -2.80 -0.29 -6.22
N PHE A 215 -1.86 0.34 -6.93
CA PHE A 215 -1.93 1.75 -7.28
C PHE A 215 -3.00 2.02 -8.34
N ARG A 216 -3.62 3.19 -8.26
CA ARG A 216 -4.52 3.73 -9.28
C ARG A 216 -3.98 5.05 -9.81
N ARG A 217 -4.35 5.38 -11.04
CA ARG A 217 -3.92 6.63 -11.69
C ARG A 217 -4.73 7.81 -11.14
N LEU A 218 -4.08 8.95 -10.96
CA LEU A 218 -4.72 10.21 -10.61
C LEU A 218 -5.30 10.84 -11.88
N GLY A 219 -6.59 10.59 -12.14
CA GLY A 219 -7.28 11.05 -13.35
C GLY A 219 -6.56 10.63 -14.63
N LYS A 220 -6.26 11.60 -15.52
CA LYS A 220 -5.52 11.39 -16.77
C LYS A 220 -4.02 11.69 -16.64
N THR A 221 -3.53 12.01 -15.43
CA THR A 221 -2.12 12.35 -15.20
C THR A 221 -1.21 11.12 -15.27
N LYS A 222 0.10 11.32 -15.25
CA LYS A 222 1.10 10.24 -15.15
C LYS A 222 1.33 9.73 -13.73
N LEU A 223 0.73 10.38 -12.71
CA LEU A 223 0.88 9.99 -11.30
C LEU A 223 -0.02 8.80 -10.96
N PHE A 224 0.57 7.83 -10.29
CA PHE A 224 -0.17 6.73 -9.66
C PHE A 224 -0.07 6.85 -8.15
N PHE A 225 -1.13 6.49 -7.45
CA PHE A 225 -1.20 6.54 -6.00
C PHE A 225 -2.00 5.39 -5.40
N VAL A 226 -1.75 5.13 -4.12
CA VAL A 226 -2.58 4.27 -3.27
C VAL A 226 -2.52 4.82 -1.85
N THR A 227 -3.58 4.62 -1.07
CA THR A 227 -3.67 5.08 0.31
C THR A 227 -3.79 3.93 1.28
N GLN A 228 -3.26 4.12 2.48
CA GLN A 228 -3.30 3.16 3.57
C GLN A 228 -3.44 3.90 4.90
N VAL A 229 -4.27 3.38 5.78
CA VAL A 229 -4.41 3.90 7.15
C VAL A 229 -3.46 3.15 8.07
N ALA A 230 -2.76 3.88 8.94
CA ALA A 230 -1.93 3.29 9.99
C ALA A 230 -1.94 4.16 11.26
N ALA A 231 -1.64 3.56 12.39
CA ALA A 231 -1.57 4.25 13.67
C ALA A 231 -0.54 5.39 13.64
N ASN A 232 -0.82 6.47 14.35
CA ASN A 232 -0.01 7.69 14.33
C ASN A 232 1.36 7.55 15.01
N ASP A 233 1.64 6.41 15.64
CA ASP A 233 2.92 6.01 16.26
C ASP A 233 3.66 4.92 15.47
N ALA A 234 3.15 4.52 14.31
CA ALA A 234 3.72 3.46 13.51
C ALA A 234 5.04 3.87 12.83
N ARG A 235 5.91 2.87 12.63
CA ARG A 235 7.15 2.97 11.86
C ARG A 235 7.36 1.68 11.08
N PHE A 236 7.45 1.75 9.75
CA PHE A 236 7.64 0.58 8.91
C PHE A 236 8.23 0.90 7.55
N ASN A 237 8.88 -0.09 6.95
CA ASN A 237 9.41 0.01 5.59
C ASN A 237 8.33 -0.33 4.56
N TYR A 238 8.42 0.28 3.38
CA TYR A 238 7.60 -0.04 2.23
C TYR A 238 8.42 0.02 0.94
N GLY A 239 7.88 -0.57 -0.12
CA GLY A 239 8.47 -0.52 -1.45
C GLY A 239 7.40 -0.55 -2.53
N PHE A 240 7.82 -0.51 -3.80
CA PHE A 240 6.93 -0.61 -4.95
C PHE A 240 7.40 -1.73 -5.89
N ASN A 241 6.46 -2.55 -6.33
CA ASN A 241 6.65 -3.56 -7.36
C ASN A 241 5.99 -3.07 -8.65
N PHE A 242 6.79 -2.92 -9.70
CA PHE A 242 6.34 -2.53 -11.02
C PHE A 242 6.15 -3.78 -11.88
N PHE A 243 4.97 -3.98 -12.43
CA PHE A 243 4.66 -5.09 -13.29
C PHE A 243 4.62 -4.62 -14.73
N LYS A 244 5.48 -5.20 -15.57
CA LYS A 244 5.66 -4.81 -16.97
C LYS A 244 5.18 -5.90 -17.92
N LEU A 245 4.69 -5.47 -19.08
CA LEU A 245 4.37 -6.36 -20.17
C LEU A 245 5.64 -6.80 -20.89
N TYR A 246 5.79 -8.07 -21.08
CA TYR A 246 6.88 -8.68 -21.85
C TYR A 246 6.30 -9.61 -22.90
N LYS A 247 6.97 -9.68 -24.05
CA LYS A 247 6.73 -10.78 -24.98
C LYS A 247 7.43 -12.02 -24.44
N ALA A 248 6.66 -13.05 -24.15
CA ALA A 248 7.16 -14.32 -23.65
C ALA A 248 6.84 -15.41 -24.67
N GLY A 249 7.77 -16.36 -24.82
CA GLY A 249 7.59 -17.53 -25.66
C GLY A 249 7.78 -17.32 -27.17
N PRO A 250 7.84 -18.44 -27.93
CA PRO A 250 8.14 -18.44 -29.36
C PRO A 250 7.01 -17.84 -30.21
N ASN A 251 5.78 -17.78 -29.70
CA ASN A 251 4.61 -17.24 -30.39
C ASN A 251 4.34 -15.76 -30.09
N GLY A 252 5.20 -15.12 -29.26
CA GLY A 252 5.08 -13.72 -28.93
C GLY A 252 3.94 -13.40 -27.97
N GLU A 253 3.51 -14.37 -27.16
CA GLU A 253 2.56 -14.13 -26.07
C GLU A 253 3.09 -13.03 -25.15
N ILE A 254 2.17 -12.19 -24.66
CA ILE A 254 2.48 -11.12 -23.72
C ILE A 254 2.18 -11.61 -22.32
N GLU A 255 3.16 -11.57 -21.45
CA GLU A 255 2.99 -11.83 -20.01
C GLU A 255 3.35 -10.60 -19.17
N THR A 256 2.79 -10.51 -17.99
CA THR A 256 3.15 -9.49 -17.01
C THR A 256 4.20 -10.03 -16.06
N ARG A 257 5.36 -9.37 -16.00
CA ARG A 257 6.44 -9.74 -15.07
C ARG A 257 6.64 -8.66 -14.01
N ASN A 258 6.86 -9.11 -12.78
CA ASN A 258 7.31 -8.22 -11.73
C ASN A 258 8.75 -7.79 -12.00
N VAL A 259 8.95 -6.51 -12.26
CA VAL A 259 10.27 -5.91 -12.31
C VAL A 259 10.51 -5.20 -11.00
N VAL A 260 11.34 -5.79 -10.16
CA VAL A 260 11.72 -5.21 -8.87
C VAL A 260 12.60 -3.99 -9.10
N ASN A 261 12.01 -2.85 -9.33
CA ASN A 261 12.64 -1.56 -9.09
C ASN A 261 12.27 -1.17 -7.66
N SER A 262 12.94 -1.77 -6.69
CA SER A 262 12.66 -1.57 -5.29
C SER A 262 12.99 -0.15 -4.87
N TYR A 263 11.99 0.72 -4.84
CA TYR A 263 12.04 1.87 -3.97
C TYR A 263 11.87 1.34 -2.53
N ASN A 264 12.83 1.60 -1.67
CA ASN A 264 12.76 1.27 -0.25
C ASN A 264 12.56 2.56 0.53
N GLY A 265 11.29 2.85 0.87
CA GLY A 265 10.91 3.97 1.72
C GLY A 265 10.72 3.54 3.18
N LEU A 266 10.76 4.52 4.06
CA LEU A 266 10.48 4.37 5.48
C LEU A 266 9.36 5.33 5.88
N VAL A 267 8.21 4.80 6.28
CA VAL A 267 7.18 5.60 6.95
C VAL A 267 7.58 5.79 8.41
N VAL A 268 7.59 7.03 8.86
CA VAL A 268 7.77 7.41 10.26
C VAL A 268 6.61 8.32 10.61
N MET A 269 5.67 7.81 11.39
CA MET A 269 4.51 8.57 11.82
C MET A 269 4.89 9.65 12.84
N PRO A 270 4.08 10.71 13.00
CA PRO A 270 4.41 11.84 13.88
C PRO A 270 4.74 11.45 15.32
N ASN A 271 4.06 10.44 15.86
CA ASN A 271 4.26 9.97 17.23
C ASN A 271 5.09 8.68 17.32
N ALA A 272 5.73 8.27 16.20
CA ALA A 272 6.59 7.09 16.21
C ALA A 272 7.73 7.22 17.22
N PRO A 273 8.03 6.18 18.01
CA PRO A 273 9.13 6.19 18.97
C PRO A 273 10.44 6.60 18.31
N LYS A 274 11.16 7.52 18.95
CA LYS A 274 12.46 7.97 18.49
C LYS A 274 13.45 6.81 18.49
N GLN A 275 14.31 6.76 17.47
CA GLN A 275 15.37 5.76 17.33
C GLN A 275 16.75 6.42 17.42
N PRO A 276 17.19 6.86 18.63
CA PRO A 276 18.40 7.68 18.77
C PRO A 276 19.70 6.92 18.45
N TYR A 277 19.66 5.59 18.55
CA TYR A 277 20.87 4.77 18.36
C TYR A 277 21.19 4.48 16.89
N ILE A 278 20.25 4.68 15.98
CA ILE A 278 20.51 4.49 14.53
C ILE A 278 21.17 5.73 13.89
N ILE A 279 21.28 6.83 14.62
CA ILE A 279 21.85 8.08 14.14
C ILE A 279 23.32 8.12 14.50
N GLU A 280 24.17 8.32 13.51
CA GLU A 280 25.59 8.50 13.71
C GLU A 280 25.87 9.81 14.45
N LYS A 281 26.66 9.74 15.51
CA LYS A 281 27.05 10.90 16.34
C LYS A 281 28.56 11.12 16.18
N GLU A 282 28.97 12.33 15.86
CA GLU A 282 30.40 12.68 15.68
C GLU A 282 31.22 12.49 16.97
N SER A 283 30.61 12.70 18.13
CA SER A 283 31.25 12.54 19.44
C SER A 283 31.41 11.10 19.90
N VAL A 284 30.81 10.11 19.19
CA VAL A 284 30.89 8.69 19.55
C VAL A 284 32.04 8.03 18.78
N PRO A 285 33.02 7.43 19.49
CA PRO A 285 34.07 6.66 18.86
C PRO A 285 33.51 5.49 18.07
N LYS A 286 33.99 5.31 16.84
CA LYS A 286 33.51 4.28 15.91
C LYS A 286 34.33 3.03 15.96
N GLY A 287 33.66 1.89 15.95
CA GLY A 287 34.27 0.58 15.73
C GLY A 287 34.79 0.43 14.31
N LYS A 288 35.55 -0.63 14.08
CA LYS A 288 36.12 -0.97 12.78
C LYS A 288 35.36 -2.11 12.13
N LEU A 289 35.13 -1.99 10.81
CA LEU A 289 34.56 -3.04 9.97
C LEU A 289 35.65 -3.68 9.11
N SER A 290 35.61 -5.02 8.99
CA SER A 290 36.50 -5.79 8.11
C SER A 290 35.67 -6.87 7.40
N GLU A 291 35.70 -6.91 6.06
CA GLU A 291 35.07 -7.97 5.27
C GLU A 291 36.08 -9.08 5.03
N ILE A 292 35.69 -10.31 5.30
CA ILE A 292 36.47 -11.52 5.01
C ILE A 292 35.58 -12.62 4.47
N SER A 293 36.20 -13.68 3.95
CA SER A 293 35.54 -14.91 3.55
C SER A 293 36.09 -16.10 4.32
N ILE A 294 35.22 -17.02 4.68
CA ILE A 294 35.55 -18.27 5.38
C ILE A 294 35.10 -19.43 4.52
N ASN A 295 36.01 -20.35 4.22
CA ASN A 295 35.65 -21.62 3.56
C ASN A 295 34.91 -22.51 4.57
N SER A 296 33.68 -22.90 4.22
CA SER A 296 32.85 -23.78 5.01
C SER A 296 32.74 -25.16 4.39
N SER A 297 33.08 -26.18 5.15
CA SER A 297 32.89 -27.60 4.77
C SER A 297 31.40 -28.00 4.87
N PHE A 298 30.65 -27.44 5.84
CA PHE A 298 29.24 -27.72 5.99
C PHE A 298 28.38 -27.10 4.88
N LEU A 299 28.77 -25.91 4.37
CA LEU A 299 28.07 -25.23 3.28
C LEU A 299 28.63 -25.56 1.90
N ASN A 300 29.81 -26.21 1.86
CA ASN A 300 30.57 -26.51 0.66
C ASN A 300 30.77 -25.26 -0.23
N GLU A 301 31.09 -24.14 0.41
CA GLU A 301 31.31 -22.84 -0.26
C GLU A 301 32.15 -21.89 0.60
N GLU A 302 32.60 -20.82 -0.04
CA GLU A 302 33.18 -19.67 0.64
C GLU A 302 32.05 -18.74 1.13
N ARG A 303 31.97 -18.53 2.46
CA ARG A 303 30.96 -17.68 3.07
C ARG A 303 31.55 -16.33 3.46
N LYS A 304 30.96 -15.24 2.94
CA LYS A 304 31.35 -13.88 3.28
C LYS A 304 30.75 -13.46 4.62
N ILE A 305 31.56 -12.80 5.42
CA ILE A 305 31.17 -12.18 6.68
C ILE A 305 31.76 -10.79 6.81
N THR A 306 31.14 -9.96 7.61
CA THR A 306 31.72 -8.69 8.06
C THR A 306 31.88 -8.72 9.56
N ILE A 307 33.09 -8.37 10.01
CA ILE A 307 33.44 -8.35 11.43
C ILE A 307 33.46 -6.88 11.88
N TYR A 308 32.71 -6.59 12.92
CA TYR A 308 32.77 -5.36 13.66
C TYR A 308 33.56 -5.56 14.94
N THR A 309 34.61 -4.78 15.15
CA THR A 309 35.30 -4.66 16.43
C THR A 309 34.98 -3.30 17.06
N PRO A 310 34.68 -3.24 18.38
CA PRO A 310 34.32 -1.97 19.02
C PRO A 310 35.49 -0.97 19.00
N ALA A 311 35.17 0.33 19.17
CA ALA A 311 36.19 1.34 19.36
C ALA A 311 37.11 0.96 20.53
N ASN A 312 38.41 1.24 20.38
CA ASN A 312 39.45 0.87 21.37
C ASN A 312 39.56 -0.64 21.61
N TYR A 313 39.26 -1.48 20.59
CA TYR A 313 39.46 -2.92 20.67
C TYR A 313 40.87 -3.26 21.13
N ASN A 314 40.96 -4.15 22.13
CA ASN A 314 42.22 -4.61 22.69
C ASN A 314 42.23 -6.16 22.71
N GLU A 315 43.14 -6.77 21.99
CA GLU A 315 43.26 -8.24 21.89
C GLU A 315 43.48 -8.95 23.23
N LYS A 316 43.94 -8.24 24.26
CA LYS A 316 44.18 -8.80 25.60
C LYS A 316 42.91 -8.86 26.46
N SER A 317 41.87 -8.18 26.07
CA SER A 317 40.58 -8.13 26.79
C SER A 317 39.54 -9.05 26.13
N PRO A 318 38.78 -9.84 26.88
CA PRO A 318 37.74 -10.64 26.30
C PRO A 318 36.47 -9.84 26.02
N TYR A 319 35.75 -10.18 24.93
CA TYR A 319 34.55 -9.53 24.46
C TYR A 319 33.35 -10.48 24.35
N ASN A 320 32.15 -9.97 24.44
CA ASN A 320 30.96 -10.69 24.03
C ASN A 320 30.96 -10.85 22.49
N LEU A 321 30.30 -11.89 22.03
CA LEU A 321 30.09 -12.15 20.59
C LEU A 321 28.63 -12.02 20.23
N LEU A 322 28.35 -11.20 19.21
CA LEU A 322 27.05 -11.09 18.57
C LEU A 322 27.15 -11.57 17.12
N ILE A 323 26.36 -12.59 16.76
CA ILE A 323 26.27 -13.07 15.39
C ILE A 323 24.92 -12.64 14.82
N ILE A 324 24.93 -11.88 13.72
CA ILE A 324 23.73 -11.34 13.08
C ILE A 324 23.60 -11.94 11.69
N PHE A 325 22.44 -12.55 11.41
CA PHE A 325 22.10 -13.02 10.07
C PHE A 325 21.58 -11.88 9.20
N ASP A 326 21.48 -12.10 7.87
CA ASP A 326 21.17 -11.03 6.91
C ASP A 326 22.19 -9.86 6.98
N GLY A 327 23.46 -10.17 7.13
CA GLY A 327 24.55 -9.22 7.43
C GLY A 327 24.58 -8.01 6.49
N GLU A 328 24.26 -8.21 5.22
CA GLU A 328 24.18 -7.12 4.22
C GLU A 328 23.14 -6.06 4.60
N SER A 329 22.05 -6.46 5.22
CA SER A 329 20.97 -5.56 5.65
C SER A 329 21.29 -4.84 6.96
N TYR A 330 22.14 -5.45 7.78
CA TYR A 330 22.52 -4.93 9.10
C TYR A 330 23.82 -4.11 9.10
N GLY A 331 24.26 -3.64 7.93
CA GLY A 331 25.43 -2.77 7.82
C GLY A 331 26.73 -3.48 7.51
N GLY A 332 26.66 -4.75 7.12
CA GLY A 332 27.84 -5.52 6.73
C GLY A 332 28.48 -5.08 5.40
N ARG A 333 27.80 -4.30 4.57
CA ARG A 333 28.38 -3.73 3.34
C ARG A 333 29.07 -2.43 3.64
N ILE A 334 30.39 -2.44 3.70
CA ILE A 334 31.19 -1.25 3.97
C ILE A 334 30.93 -0.19 2.91
N GLY A 335 30.74 1.06 3.36
CA GLY A 335 30.50 2.22 2.48
C GLY A 335 29.11 2.27 1.87
N ARG A 336 28.16 1.43 2.29
CA ARG A 336 26.76 1.46 1.84
C ARG A 336 25.81 1.72 3.00
N ARG A 337 24.74 2.48 2.71
CA ARG A 337 23.68 2.72 3.69
C ARG A 337 23.02 1.38 4.07
N ALA A 338 23.03 1.07 5.35
CA ALA A 338 22.39 -0.09 5.91
C ALA A 338 20.87 0.14 6.07
N ARG A 339 20.10 -0.94 5.96
CA ARG A 339 18.70 -0.92 6.37
C ARG A 339 18.58 -0.77 7.88
N ILE A 340 19.42 -1.49 8.62
CA ILE A 340 19.59 -1.40 10.06
C ILE A 340 21.09 -1.20 10.32
N PRO A 341 21.52 -0.05 10.84
CA PRO A 341 22.94 0.25 11.02
C PRO A 341 23.48 -0.35 12.33
N ALA A 342 23.59 -1.67 12.40
CA ALA A 342 24.03 -2.37 13.60
C ALA A 342 25.38 -1.87 14.15
N PRO A 343 26.41 -1.58 13.33
CA PRO A 343 27.65 -0.98 13.83
C PRO A 343 27.42 0.34 14.57
N THR A 344 26.64 1.26 13.98
CA THR A 344 26.29 2.55 14.62
C THR A 344 25.52 2.35 15.92
N ILE A 345 24.62 1.37 15.96
CA ILE A 345 23.85 1.05 17.17
C ILE A 345 24.78 0.56 18.27
N LEU A 346 25.71 -0.34 17.94
CA LEU A 346 26.70 -0.87 18.88
C LEU A 346 27.63 0.23 19.40
N ASP A 347 28.12 1.13 18.53
CA ASP A 347 28.92 2.29 18.91
C ASP A 347 28.18 3.18 19.93
N ASN A 348 26.95 3.59 19.60
CA ASN A 348 26.15 4.48 20.44
C ASN A 348 25.80 3.83 21.80
N LEU A 349 25.40 2.54 21.80
CA LEU A 349 25.06 1.84 23.04
C LEU A 349 26.29 1.61 23.93
N THR A 350 27.45 1.31 23.33
CA THR A 350 28.72 1.15 24.06
C THR A 350 29.16 2.47 24.68
N ALA A 351 29.10 3.56 23.91
CA ALA A 351 29.50 4.89 24.41
C ALA A 351 28.60 5.40 25.56
N GLU A 352 27.32 4.98 25.57
CA GLU A 352 26.40 5.28 26.66
C GLU A 352 26.44 4.25 27.84
N ASN A 353 27.39 3.29 27.80
CA ASN A 353 27.52 2.20 28.77
C ASN A 353 26.25 1.36 28.96
N LYS A 354 25.43 1.25 27.91
CA LYS A 354 24.20 0.43 27.91
C LYS A 354 24.46 -1.02 27.58
N ILE A 355 25.53 -1.28 26.87
CA ILE A 355 26.07 -2.61 26.61
C ILE A 355 27.57 -2.62 26.88
N THR A 356 28.11 -3.78 27.23
CA THR A 356 29.56 -3.99 27.23
C THR A 356 30.07 -4.02 25.80
N PRO A 357 31.35 -3.60 25.58
CA PRO A 357 31.95 -3.71 24.26
C PRO A 357 31.83 -5.12 23.70
N THR A 358 31.35 -5.24 22.48
CA THR A 358 30.94 -6.50 21.84
C THR A 358 31.54 -6.60 20.45
N ILE A 359 32.11 -7.73 20.09
CA ILE A 359 32.48 -8.08 18.71
C ILE A 359 31.24 -8.56 18.01
N ALA A 360 30.94 -8.07 16.80
CA ALA A 360 29.81 -8.55 16.00
C ALA A 360 30.28 -9.16 14.68
N ILE A 361 29.65 -10.28 14.31
CA ILE A 361 29.83 -10.94 13.02
C ILE A 361 28.51 -10.86 12.25
N LEU A 362 28.54 -10.17 11.13
CA LEU A 362 27.41 -9.99 10.22
C LEU A 362 27.57 -11.01 9.09
N VAL A 363 26.77 -12.08 9.14
CA VAL A 363 26.85 -13.20 8.19
C VAL A 363 26.03 -12.89 6.95
N TRP A 364 26.66 -12.94 5.77
CA TRP A 364 26.02 -12.63 4.50
C TRP A 364 25.21 -13.81 3.97
N ASN A 365 24.08 -13.53 3.35
CA ASN A 365 23.22 -14.55 2.73
C ASN A 365 23.73 -15.08 1.39
N MET A 366 24.44 -14.24 0.64
CA MET A 366 24.98 -14.57 -0.69
C MET A 366 23.94 -15.16 -1.67
N GLY A 367 22.68 -14.68 -1.59
CA GLY A 367 21.57 -15.15 -2.41
C GLY A 367 20.87 -16.43 -1.93
N LYS A 368 21.38 -17.09 -0.87
CA LYS A 368 20.88 -18.37 -0.34
C LYS A 368 20.02 -18.25 0.92
N ARG A 369 19.49 -17.05 1.21
CA ARG A 369 18.70 -16.78 2.41
C ARG A 369 17.57 -17.79 2.68
N GLY A 370 16.90 -18.20 1.60
CA GLY A 370 15.73 -19.09 1.69
C GLY A 370 16.08 -20.47 2.19
N THR A 371 17.19 -21.01 1.74
CA THR A 371 17.68 -22.37 2.05
C THR A 371 18.54 -22.43 3.31
N ASP A 372 19.49 -21.49 3.44
CA ASP A 372 20.47 -21.54 4.52
C ASP A 372 19.83 -21.35 5.90
N LEU A 373 19.04 -20.31 6.07
CA LEU A 373 18.48 -19.93 7.38
C LEU A 373 17.50 -20.96 7.99
N ILE A 374 17.20 -22.04 7.29
CA ILE A 374 16.35 -23.14 7.78
C ILE A 374 17.07 -24.50 7.77
N SER A 375 18.37 -24.52 7.37
CA SER A 375 19.13 -25.74 7.19
C SER A 375 20.00 -26.11 8.42
N GLU A 376 20.19 -27.39 8.61
CA GLU A 376 21.12 -27.94 9.58
C GLU A 376 22.59 -27.59 9.26
N SER A 377 22.95 -27.66 7.97
CA SER A 377 24.29 -27.28 7.49
C SER A 377 24.68 -25.87 7.88
N PHE A 378 23.73 -24.91 7.81
CA PHE A 378 23.99 -23.55 8.26
C PHE A 378 24.14 -23.45 9.78
N SER A 379 23.33 -24.20 10.53
CA SER A 379 23.49 -24.32 11.99
C SER A 379 24.88 -24.84 12.35
N ASP A 380 25.33 -25.89 11.69
CA ASP A 380 26.65 -26.50 11.88
C ASP A 380 27.80 -25.57 11.50
N PHE A 381 27.65 -24.82 10.39
CA PHE A 381 28.60 -23.78 10.01
C PHE A 381 28.76 -22.75 11.15
N ILE A 382 27.67 -22.23 11.69
CA ILE A 382 27.72 -21.23 12.76
C ILE A 382 28.38 -21.79 14.01
N ALA A 383 27.93 -22.97 14.50
CA ALA A 383 28.34 -23.51 15.76
C ALA A 383 29.74 -24.21 15.73
N LYS A 384 30.03 -24.94 14.64
CA LYS A 384 31.20 -25.78 14.53
C LYS A 384 32.36 -25.22 13.72
N GLU A 385 32.11 -24.18 12.90
CA GLU A 385 33.15 -23.49 12.12
C GLU A 385 33.29 -22.01 12.50
N LEU A 386 32.22 -21.20 12.41
CA LEU A 386 32.33 -19.77 12.61
C LEU A 386 32.67 -19.36 14.04
N ILE A 387 32.02 -19.92 15.06
CA ILE A 387 32.30 -19.59 16.45
C ILE A 387 33.72 -20.07 16.84
N PRO A 388 34.16 -21.30 16.55
CA PRO A 388 35.57 -21.73 16.77
C PRO A 388 36.56 -20.87 16.03
N TRP A 389 36.33 -20.53 14.76
CA TRP A 389 37.18 -19.62 14.00
C TRP A 389 37.30 -18.25 14.70
N THR A 390 36.15 -17.72 15.18
CA THR A 390 36.13 -16.44 15.88
C THR A 390 36.96 -16.49 17.16
N ARG A 391 36.87 -17.58 17.93
CA ARG A 391 37.67 -17.79 19.14
C ARG A 391 39.18 -17.88 18.86
N SER A 392 39.55 -18.40 17.70
CA SER A 392 40.95 -18.48 17.28
C SER A 392 41.55 -17.15 16.83
N ASN A 393 40.72 -16.21 16.40
CA ASN A 393 41.17 -14.92 15.81
C ASN A 393 40.88 -13.71 16.70
N TYR A 394 39.97 -13.85 17.68
CA TYR A 394 39.55 -12.78 18.57
C TYR A 394 39.39 -13.27 19.98
N ASN A 395 39.74 -12.45 20.96
CA ASN A 395 39.56 -12.76 22.35
C ASN A 395 38.09 -12.55 22.75
N ILE A 396 37.29 -13.64 22.70
CA ILE A 396 35.88 -13.65 23.12
C ILE A 396 35.73 -14.56 24.35
N TYR A 397 34.74 -14.19 25.19
CA TYR A 397 34.39 -15.02 26.33
C TYR A 397 33.99 -16.44 25.89
N SER A 398 34.39 -17.44 26.68
CA SER A 398 34.11 -18.86 26.37
C SER A 398 32.70 -19.31 26.74
N LYS A 399 32.06 -18.62 27.68
CA LYS A 399 30.78 -19.06 28.26
C LYS A 399 29.60 -18.76 27.31
N PRO A 400 28.57 -19.64 27.27
CA PRO A 400 27.39 -19.45 26.40
C PRO A 400 26.65 -18.12 26.61
N GLU A 401 26.53 -17.65 27.85
CA GLU A 401 25.87 -16.39 28.20
C GLU A 401 26.52 -15.14 27.57
N ASN A 402 27.72 -15.27 27.02
CA ASN A 402 28.41 -14.17 26.33
C ASN A 402 28.26 -14.25 24.81
N ILE A 403 27.53 -15.24 24.28
CA ILE A 403 27.30 -15.42 22.86
C ILE A 403 25.81 -15.20 22.54
N VAL A 404 25.55 -14.28 21.64
CA VAL A 404 24.22 -13.90 21.16
C VAL A 404 24.11 -14.23 19.68
N VAL A 405 23.07 -14.94 19.27
CA VAL A 405 22.67 -15.07 17.86
C VAL A 405 21.41 -14.26 17.59
N ALA A 406 21.41 -13.53 16.47
CA ALA A 406 20.37 -12.55 16.18
C ALA A 406 19.91 -12.62 14.73
N GLY A 407 18.62 -12.36 14.51
CA GLY A 407 18.08 -12.24 13.17
C GLY A 407 16.61 -11.86 13.13
N SER A 408 16.15 -11.48 11.94
CA SER A 408 14.76 -11.13 11.68
C SER A 408 14.09 -12.14 10.74
N SER A 409 12.79 -12.39 10.95
CA SER A 409 11.99 -13.28 10.10
C SER A 409 12.60 -14.70 10.09
N ARG A 410 12.99 -15.23 8.92
CA ARG A 410 13.76 -16.51 8.84
C ARG A 410 15.06 -16.47 9.65
N GLY A 411 15.69 -15.29 9.77
CA GLY A 411 16.87 -15.12 10.63
C GLY A 411 16.55 -15.31 12.12
N GLY A 412 15.39 -14.86 12.58
CA GLY A 412 14.90 -15.11 13.95
C GLY A 412 14.62 -16.60 14.21
N PHE A 413 14.01 -17.27 13.23
CA PHE A 413 13.86 -18.73 13.24
C PHE A 413 15.24 -19.42 13.34
N SER A 414 16.19 -19.05 12.46
CA SER A 414 17.54 -19.62 12.42
C SER A 414 18.27 -19.42 13.74
N ALA A 415 18.23 -18.20 14.31
CA ALA A 415 18.85 -17.92 15.60
C ALA A 415 18.32 -18.85 16.70
N SER A 416 17.00 -19.03 16.76
CA SER A 416 16.36 -19.92 17.73
C SER A 416 16.70 -21.40 17.48
N TYR A 417 16.73 -21.82 16.20
CA TYR A 417 17.06 -23.20 15.82
C TYR A 417 18.51 -23.56 16.15
N ILE A 418 19.45 -22.64 15.87
CA ILE A 418 20.87 -22.84 16.16
C ILE A 418 21.11 -22.94 17.68
N ALA A 419 20.48 -22.06 18.46
CA ALA A 419 20.60 -22.09 19.92
C ALA A 419 19.98 -23.35 20.54
N LEU A 420 18.83 -23.83 20.01
CA LEU A 420 18.24 -25.11 20.45
C LEU A 420 19.21 -26.27 20.34
N ASN A 421 19.94 -26.37 19.23
CA ASN A 421 20.84 -27.47 18.93
C ASN A 421 22.24 -27.29 19.54
N ASN A 422 22.59 -26.11 20.06
CA ASN A 422 23.93 -25.75 20.54
C ASN A 422 23.86 -24.88 21.80
N SER A 423 23.00 -25.23 22.75
CA SER A 423 22.79 -24.46 23.99
C SER A 423 23.98 -24.47 24.95
N ASP A 424 24.90 -25.38 24.76
CA ASP A 424 26.20 -25.44 25.45
C ASP A 424 27.20 -24.38 24.95
N ILE A 425 26.98 -23.82 23.79
CA ILE A 425 27.82 -22.80 23.14
C ILE A 425 27.10 -21.43 23.11
N ILE A 426 25.80 -21.41 22.88
CA ILE A 426 25.00 -20.22 22.64
C ILE A 426 23.93 -20.06 23.72
N GLY A 427 24.07 -19.02 24.53
CA GLY A 427 23.16 -18.78 25.66
C GLY A 427 22.13 -17.69 25.44
N ASN A 428 22.19 -16.95 24.31
CA ASN A 428 21.24 -15.84 24.07
C ASN A 428 20.75 -15.80 22.63
N VAL A 429 19.47 -15.50 22.46
CA VAL A 429 18.79 -15.33 21.17
C VAL A 429 18.08 -13.98 21.11
N LEU A 430 18.35 -13.21 20.05
CA LEU A 430 17.56 -12.04 19.67
C LEU A 430 16.76 -12.39 18.41
N SER A 431 15.46 -12.65 18.57
CA SER A 431 14.55 -13.01 17.48
C SER A 431 13.58 -11.87 17.19
N GLN A 432 13.73 -11.24 16.02
CA GLN A 432 12.85 -10.18 15.58
C GLN A 432 11.86 -10.70 14.54
N SER A 433 10.57 -10.67 14.85
CA SER A 433 9.50 -11.19 13.97
C SER A 433 9.78 -12.58 13.43
N GLY A 434 10.20 -13.51 14.29
CA GLY A 434 10.65 -14.86 13.91
C GLY A 434 9.62 -15.65 13.11
N SER A 435 10.07 -16.33 12.04
CA SER A 435 9.22 -17.12 11.14
C SER A 435 8.87 -18.49 11.71
N TYR A 436 8.28 -18.55 12.91
CA TYR A 436 8.00 -19.81 13.62
C TYR A 436 6.90 -20.68 12.98
N TRP A 437 6.25 -20.17 11.94
CA TRP A 437 5.31 -20.91 11.10
C TRP A 437 5.97 -21.94 10.17
N ILE A 438 7.30 -21.91 10.01
CA ILE A 438 8.01 -22.82 9.10
C ILE A 438 7.88 -24.26 9.57
N LYS A 439 7.36 -25.14 8.68
CA LYS A 439 7.14 -26.57 8.95
C LYS A 439 8.34 -27.45 8.60
N GLY A 440 9.17 -27.05 7.66
CA GLY A 440 10.32 -27.79 7.13
C GLY A 440 10.63 -27.39 5.69
N THR A 441 11.65 -28.03 5.10
CA THR A 441 12.18 -27.67 3.78
C THR A 441 11.25 -27.94 2.59
N GLU A 442 10.21 -28.74 2.75
CA GLU A 442 9.37 -29.22 1.63
C GLU A 442 8.09 -28.42 1.41
N ASP A 443 7.68 -27.53 2.35
CA ASP A 443 6.38 -26.83 2.30
C ASP A 443 6.51 -25.31 2.24
N GLU A 444 7.45 -24.80 1.45
CA GLU A 444 7.76 -23.36 1.39
C GLU A 444 6.66 -22.46 0.83
N ASN A 445 5.61 -23.00 0.22
CA ASN A 445 4.62 -22.21 -0.53
C ASN A 445 3.30 -21.92 0.19
N HIS A 446 3.12 -22.35 1.43
CA HIS A 446 1.86 -22.15 2.14
C HIS A 446 1.97 -21.07 3.22
N TRP A 447 1.76 -19.82 2.79
CA TRP A 447 1.49 -18.66 3.65
C TRP A 447 0.17 -18.77 4.44
N ILE A 448 -0.49 -19.91 4.36
CA ILE A 448 -1.74 -20.19 5.06
C ILE A 448 -1.38 -20.67 6.46
N TYR A 449 -2.01 -20.06 7.46
CA TYR A 449 -1.93 -20.42 8.86
C TYR A 449 -1.77 -21.94 9.07
N PRO A 450 -0.66 -22.43 9.58
CA PRO A 450 -0.57 -23.82 9.92
C PRO A 450 -1.61 -24.11 11.02
N LYS A 451 -2.44 -25.11 10.81
CA LYS A 451 -3.32 -25.63 11.88
C LYS A 451 -2.52 -26.24 13.02
N ASP A 452 -1.27 -26.58 12.75
CA ASP A 452 -0.34 -27.23 13.67
C ASP A 452 0.82 -26.30 14.02
N ASP A 453 1.47 -26.55 15.17
CA ASP A 453 2.68 -25.87 15.59
C ASP A 453 3.78 -26.02 14.53
N GLY A 454 4.55 -24.97 14.28
CA GLY A 454 5.71 -25.03 13.39
C GLY A 454 6.78 -26.00 13.93
N LYS A 455 7.68 -26.46 13.04
CA LYS A 455 8.76 -27.41 13.38
C LYS A 455 9.53 -27.00 14.64
N LEU A 456 9.90 -25.73 14.74
CA LEU A 456 10.73 -25.24 15.84
C LEU A 456 9.94 -25.13 17.15
N ILE A 457 8.67 -24.74 17.11
CA ILE A 457 7.79 -24.69 18.29
C ILE A 457 7.67 -26.12 18.88
N ASN A 458 7.44 -27.11 18.04
CA ASN A 458 7.37 -28.51 18.47
C ASN A 458 8.70 -29.01 19.02
N ALA A 459 9.85 -28.63 18.44
CA ALA A 459 11.16 -29.01 18.94
C ALA A 459 11.42 -28.46 20.35
N PHE A 460 11.11 -27.18 20.59
CA PHE A 460 11.23 -26.60 21.95
C PHE A 460 10.22 -27.18 22.94
N LYS A 461 9.01 -27.51 22.50
CA LYS A 461 8.00 -28.16 23.36
C LYS A 461 8.45 -29.53 23.85
N ASN A 462 9.21 -30.25 23.02
CA ASN A 462 9.67 -31.59 23.30
C ASN A 462 11.08 -31.64 23.92
N SER A 463 11.78 -30.49 24.02
CA SER A 463 13.07 -30.40 24.70
C SER A 463 12.89 -30.20 26.21
N GLU A 464 13.92 -30.61 26.99
CA GLU A 464 14.05 -30.12 28.35
C GLU A 464 14.31 -28.62 28.38
N LYS A 465 14.18 -28.02 29.58
CA LYS A 465 14.50 -26.58 29.74
C LYS A 465 15.99 -26.36 29.48
N LEU A 466 16.27 -25.55 28.47
CA LEU A 466 17.63 -25.20 28.07
C LEU A 466 18.07 -23.87 28.71
N PRO A 467 19.38 -23.70 28.98
CA PRO A 467 19.94 -22.48 29.54
C PRO A 467 20.08 -21.36 28.49
N ILE A 468 19.01 -21.06 27.80
CA ILE A 468 18.95 -20.04 26.71
C ILE A 468 18.05 -18.89 27.13
N ASN A 469 18.56 -17.67 27.05
CA ASN A 469 17.75 -16.45 27.19
C ASN A 469 17.26 -16.00 25.83
N PHE A 470 15.99 -15.61 25.76
CA PHE A 470 15.39 -15.08 24.56
C PHE A 470 14.96 -13.64 24.77
N TYR A 471 15.30 -12.78 23.82
CA TYR A 471 14.61 -11.53 23.57
C TYR A 471 13.86 -11.66 22.25
N MET A 472 12.55 -11.44 22.31
CA MET A 472 11.67 -11.56 21.13
C MET A 472 10.87 -10.28 20.97
N ASP A 473 10.81 -9.78 19.75
CA ASP A 473 9.91 -8.71 19.36
C ASP A 473 9.13 -9.06 18.10
N ILE A 474 8.01 -8.39 17.89
CA ILE A 474 7.22 -8.47 16.68
C ILE A 474 6.44 -7.19 16.46
N GLY A 475 6.43 -6.71 15.22
CA GLY A 475 5.62 -5.57 14.82
C GLY A 475 4.13 -5.92 14.74
N LEU A 476 3.23 -5.03 15.22
CA LEU A 476 1.79 -5.23 15.10
C LEU A 476 1.30 -5.35 13.65
N TYR A 477 2.05 -4.80 12.70
CA TYR A 477 1.75 -4.84 11.26
C TYR A 477 2.55 -5.90 10.51
N ASP A 478 3.17 -6.83 11.21
CA ASP A 478 4.03 -7.83 10.59
C ASP A 478 3.21 -9.06 10.16
N ALA A 479 2.99 -9.19 8.85
CA ALA A 479 2.27 -10.29 8.21
C ALA A 479 0.92 -10.65 8.88
N GLY A 480 0.24 -9.64 9.45
CA GLY A 480 -1.03 -9.82 10.12
C GLY A 480 -0.95 -10.60 11.44
N ALA A 481 -2.10 -11.02 11.91
CA ALA A 481 -2.23 -11.71 13.20
C ALA A 481 -1.49 -13.07 13.28
N SER A 482 -1.12 -13.67 12.14
CA SER A 482 -0.46 -14.99 12.11
C SER A 482 0.93 -14.99 12.73
N MET A 483 1.77 -14.06 12.29
CA MET A 483 3.12 -13.94 12.83
C MET A 483 3.11 -13.63 14.32
N LEU A 484 2.23 -12.71 14.74
CA LEU A 484 2.06 -12.37 16.15
C LEU A 484 1.58 -13.59 16.96
N GLY A 485 0.59 -14.34 16.45
CA GLY A 485 0.08 -15.55 17.08
C GLY A 485 1.15 -16.61 17.26
N MET A 486 1.93 -16.89 16.22
CA MET A 486 3.00 -17.90 16.27
C MET A 486 4.14 -17.49 17.21
N ASN A 487 4.52 -16.22 17.25
CA ASN A 487 5.53 -15.73 18.20
C ASN A 487 5.04 -15.82 19.64
N ARG A 488 3.80 -15.47 19.94
CA ARG A 488 3.19 -15.64 21.26
C ARG A 488 3.10 -17.13 21.66
N GLN A 489 2.75 -18.00 20.72
CA GLN A 489 2.70 -19.44 20.95
C GLN A 489 4.10 -19.99 21.27
N PHE A 490 5.12 -19.56 20.53
CA PHE A 490 6.51 -19.92 20.83
C PHE A 490 6.93 -19.46 22.23
N GLU A 491 6.64 -18.22 22.57
CA GLU A 491 6.92 -17.66 23.90
C GLU A 491 6.24 -18.48 25.00
N SER A 492 4.95 -18.81 24.84
CA SER A 492 4.19 -19.57 25.83
C SER A 492 4.69 -21.02 26.03
N LYS A 493 5.38 -21.60 25.04
CA LYS A 493 5.92 -22.98 25.10
C LYS A 493 7.35 -23.06 25.65
N ARG A 494 8.01 -21.90 25.72
CA ARG A 494 9.40 -21.81 26.21
C ARG A 494 9.49 -21.77 27.74
N ILE A 495 8.43 -21.36 28.41
CA ILE A 495 8.34 -21.27 29.87
C ILE A 495 8.10 -22.65 30.45
#